data_46750cc9c909e1b7798f872d2b585f5d
#
_entry.id   46750cc9c909e1b7798f872d2b585f5d
#
_cell.length_a   1.000
_cell.length_b   1.000
_cell.length_c   1.000
_cell.angle_alpha   90.00
_cell.angle_beta   90.00
_cell.angle_gamma   90.00
#
_symmetry.space_group_name_H-M   'P 1'
#
loop_
_entity.id
_entity.type
_entity.pdbx_description
1 polymer ?
#
loop_
_entity_poly.entity_id
_entity_poly.type
_entity_poly.pdbx_seq_one_letter_code
_entity_poly.pdbx_strand_id
1 'polypeptide(L)'
;MKRSSTAVSIIAILLASTLTSGCLGLAAQREVMETWRELPLTIEKEETFGWDHTFYSSGLEAADPYEREELIQFDESVTMLVINFRAQFPWSSQIEEVIGNQTNELRYVEVRLYEPGVKEAGGDPFWEIEASSDYPQTRFSIGNGTFVEGKWTFEVEARGYGITAPIEQLSFHDHFDVYLTITRPCVRFDEVHESGECTYLTELD
;
A
#
# COMPACT_ATOMS: atom_id res chain seq x y z
N MET A 1 45.99 -69.25 4.88
CA MET A 1 44.60 -68.77 4.78
C MET A 1 44.21 -67.62 5.77
N LYS A 2 45.08 -67.09 6.65
CA LYS A 2 44.73 -65.99 7.56
C LYS A 2 44.83 -64.58 6.96
N ARG A 3 45.57 -64.35 5.90
CA ARG A 3 45.75 -63.03 5.27
C ARG A 3 44.57 -62.49 4.48
N SER A 4 43.69 -63.38 3.98
CA SER A 4 42.52 -63.01 3.19
C SER A 4 41.38 -62.44 4.08
N SER A 5 41.24 -62.95 5.29
CA SER A 5 40.19 -62.51 6.23
C SER A 5 40.41 -61.08 6.73
N THR A 6 41.65 -60.69 6.98
CA THR A 6 41.96 -59.31 7.45
C THR A 6 41.76 -58.27 6.37
N ALA A 7 42.05 -58.59 5.10
CA ALA A 7 41.83 -57.69 3.96
C ALA A 7 40.32 -57.45 3.74
N VAL A 8 39.49 -58.47 3.83
CA VAL A 8 38.03 -58.37 3.70
C VAL A 8 37.43 -57.52 4.84
N SER A 9 37.92 -57.72 6.08
CA SER A 9 37.47 -56.89 7.23
C SER A 9 37.81 -55.42 7.07
N ILE A 10 39.01 -55.10 6.58
CA ILE A 10 39.41 -53.70 6.34
C ILE A 10 38.59 -53.06 5.24
N ILE A 11 38.28 -53.75 4.16
CA ILE A 11 37.43 -53.27 3.08
C ILE A 11 36.00 -53.04 3.58
N ALA A 12 35.46 -53.95 4.39
CA ALA A 12 34.12 -53.80 4.96
C ALA A 12 34.03 -52.59 5.90
N ILE A 13 35.06 -52.34 6.74
CA ILE A 13 35.14 -51.17 7.61
C ILE A 13 35.22 -49.86 6.78
N LEU A 14 36.04 -49.84 5.76
CA LEU A 14 36.15 -48.68 4.85
C LEU A 14 34.85 -48.38 4.10
N LEU A 15 34.14 -49.39 3.62
CA LEU A 15 32.83 -49.22 3.02
C LEU A 15 31.76 -48.75 4.01
N ALA A 16 31.77 -49.29 5.22
CA ALA A 16 30.84 -48.82 6.27
C ALA A 16 31.11 -47.38 6.69
N SER A 17 32.39 -46.96 6.78
CA SER A 17 32.75 -45.58 7.11
C SER A 17 32.40 -44.59 6.00
N THR A 18 32.44 -44.96 4.74
CA THR A 18 31.99 -44.09 3.63
C THR A 18 30.48 -43.91 3.59
N LEU A 19 29.70 -44.93 3.95
CA LEU A 19 28.23 -44.87 4.02
C LEU A 19 27.72 -43.99 5.18
N THR A 20 28.43 -44.00 6.29
CA THR A 20 28.04 -43.14 7.48
C THR A 20 28.53 -41.72 7.35
N SER A 21 29.64 -41.45 6.67
CA SER A 21 30.16 -40.09 6.49
C SER A 21 29.28 -39.23 5.60
N GLY A 22 28.48 -39.80 4.69
CA GLY A 22 27.56 -39.05 3.82
C GLY A 22 26.45 -38.34 4.61
N CYS A 23 25.83 -39.02 5.56
CA CYS A 23 24.76 -38.41 6.38
C CYS A 23 25.30 -37.42 7.39
N LEU A 24 26.44 -37.71 8.04
CA LEU A 24 27.06 -36.81 9.00
C LEU A 24 27.64 -35.56 8.30
N GLY A 25 28.21 -35.72 7.10
CA GLY A 25 28.71 -34.62 6.29
C GLY A 25 27.59 -33.66 5.87
N LEU A 26 26.44 -34.18 5.44
CA LEU A 26 25.27 -33.37 5.10
C LEU A 26 24.68 -32.66 6.34
N ALA A 27 24.60 -33.33 7.48
CA ALA A 27 24.11 -32.72 8.72
C ALA A 27 25.05 -31.59 9.21
N ALA A 28 26.36 -31.82 9.19
CA ALA A 28 27.34 -30.80 9.56
C ALA A 28 27.36 -29.63 8.56
N GLN A 29 27.21 -29.91 7.27
CA GLN A 29 27.12 -28.86 6.25
C GLN A 29 25.84 -28.01 6.42
N ARG A 30 24.72 -28.64 6.75
CA ARG A 30 23.47 -27.94 7.06
C ARG A 30 23.63 -27.04 8.27
N GLU A 31 24.25 -27.53 9.34
CA GLU A 31 24.45 -26.76 10.58
C GLU A 31 25.39 -25.57 10.35
N VAL A 32 26.43 -25.73 9.52
CA VAL A 32 27.32 -24.64 9.13
C VAL A 32 26.57 -23.62 8.25
N MET A 33 25.73 -24.05 7.33
CA MET A 33 24.92 -23.14 6.52
C MET A 33 23.89 -22.41 7.35
N GLU A 34 23.26 -23.07 8.33
CA GLU A 34 22.33 -22.44 9.26
C GLU A 34 23.01 -21.41 10.18
N THR A 35 24.27 -21.63 10.57
CA THR A 35 25.04 -20.64 11.35
C THR A 35 25.50 -19.43 10.54
N TRP A 36 25.58 -19.55 9.23
CA TRP A 36 25.93 -18.44 8.34
C TRP A 36 24.71 -17.71 7.80
N ARG A 37 23.53 -18.27 8.03
CA ARG A 37 22.27 -17.65 7.62
C ARG A 37 22.05 -16.39 8.44
N GLU A 38 21.89 -15.28 7.75
CA GLU A 38 21.48 -14.04 8.40
C GLU A 38 20.07 -14.19 8.98
N LEU A 39 19.85 -13.62 10.15
CA LEU A 39 18.55 -13.64 10.78
C LEU A 39 17.57 -12.81 9.92
N PRO A 40 16.32 -13.26 9.75
CA PRO A 40 15.33 -12.48 9.06
C PRO A 40 15.10 -11.14 9.75
N LEU A 41 15.00 -10.09 8.97
CA LEU A 41 14.77 -8.73 9.45
C LEU A 41 13.29 -8.39 9.30
N THR A 42 12.68 -7.96 10.40
CA THR A 42 11.34 -7.36 10.32
C THR A 42 11.50 -5.90 9.91
N ILE A 43 10.88 -5.53 8.81
CA ILE A 43 10.85 -4.17 8.29
C ILE A 43 9.39 -3.72 8.14
N GLU A 44 9.17 -2.42 8.15
CA GLU A 44 7.86 -1.85 7.83
C GLU A 44 7.81 -1.55 6.34
N LYS A 45 6.74 -1.98 5.70
CA LYS A 45 6.46 -1.70 4.29
C LYS A 45 5.23 -0.83 4.17
N GLU A 46 5.36 0.20 3.35
CA GLU A 46 4.28 1.12 3.02
C GLU A 46 3.68 0.76 1.65
N GLU A 47 2.37 0.71 1.59
CA GLU A 47 1.60 0.59 0.35
C GLU A 47 0.73 1.83 0.20
N THR A 48 0.80 2.46 -0.97
CA THR A 48 0.09 3.71 -1.22
C THR A 48 -0.90 3.52 -2.37
N PHE A 49 -2.12 3.94 -2.11
CA PHE A 49 -3.27 3.95 -3.01
C PHE A 49 -3.75 5.38 -3.17
N GLY A 50 -4.33 5.73 -4.30
CA GLY A 50 -4.91 7.06 -4.45
C GLY A 50 -4.84 7.61 -5.86
N TRP A 51 -5.23 8.87 -5.97
CA TRP A 51 -5.38 9.54 -7.25
C TRP A 51 -4.92 10.98 -7.18
N ASP A 52 -4.44 11.45 -8.33
CA ASP A 52 -4.33 12.86 -8.63
C ASP A 52 -5.16 13.15 -9.89
N HIS A 53 -5.83 14.29 -9.92
CA HIS A 53 -6.61 14.67 -11.08
C HIS A 53 -6.64 16.18 -11.29
N THR A 54 -6.49 16.58 -12.55
CA THR A 54 -6.63 17.97 -12.98
C THR A 54 -7.79 18.09 -13.95
N PHE A 55 -8.71 19.01 -13.68
CA PHE A 55 -9.87 19.25 -14.52
C PHE A 55 -9.55 20.20 -15.67
N TYR A 56 -9.90 19.81 -16.89
CA TYR A 56 -9.69 20.61 -18.11
C TYR A 56 -10.99 21.01 -18.79
N SER A 57 -12.13 20.57 -18.28
CA SER A 57 -13.45 20.87 -18.85
C SER A 57 -13.84 22.30 -18.54
N SER A 58 -14.28 23.04 -19.57
CA SER A 58 -14.79 24.41 -19.44
C SER A 58 -16.31 24.54 -19.41
N GLY A 59 -17.03 23.41 -19.52
CA GLY A 59 -18.49 23.39 -19.54
C GLY A 59 -19.09 23.25 -18.14
N LEU A 60 -19.90 24.21 -17.74
CA LEU A 60 -20.53 24.22 -16.41
C LEU A 60 -21.62 23.13 -16.25
N GLU A 61 -22.24 22.65 -17.33
CA GLU A 61 -23.37 21.73 -17.27
C GLU A 61 -23.06 20.31 -17.71
N ALA A 62 -21.86 20.03 -18.20
CA ALA A 62 -21.52 18.77 -18.86
C ALA A 62 -20.34 18.00 -18.24
N ALA A 63 -19.83 18.44 -17.12
CA ALA A 63 -18.76 17.69 -16.47
C ALA A 63 -19.38 16.53 -15.68
N ASP A 64 -19.28 15.32 -16.23
CA ASP A 64 -19.51 14.11 -15.45
C ASP A 64 -18.60 14.15 -14.22
N PRO A 65 -19.09 13.75 -13.05
CA PRO A 65 -18.25 13.70 -11.86
C PRO A 65 -17.10 12.72 -12.09
N TYR A 66 -15.93 13.07 -11.57
CA TYR A 66 -14.83 12.15 -11.47
C TYR A 66 -15.10 11.22 -10.31
N GLU A 67 -15.33 9.96 -10.59
CA GLU A 67 -15.59 8.94 -9.58
C GLU A 67 -14.54 7.84 -9.69
N ARG A 68 -13.90 7.48 -8.57
CA ARG A 68 -12.99 6.35 -8.47
C ARG A 68 -13.19 5.64 -7.15
N GLU A 69 -13.01 4.35 -7.21
CA GLU A 69 -13.09 3.47 -6.05
C GLU A 69 -11.96 2.45 -6.11
N GLU A 70 -11.37 2.16 -4.97
CA GLU A 70 -10.36 1.13 -4.81
C GLU A 70 -10.63 0.30 -3.56
N LEU A 71 -10.48 -1.02 -3.70
CA LEU A 71 -10.65 -1.96 -2.59
C LEU A 71 -9.28 -2.31 -2.01
N ILE A 72 -9.08 -1.96 -0.76
CA ILE A 72 -7.80 -2.15 -0.06
C ILE A 72 -7.96 -3.24 0.98
N GLN A 73 -7.11 -4.27 0.90
CA GLN A 73 -7.14 -5.35 1.87
C GLN A 73 -6.42 -4.96 3.14
N PHE A 74 -7.15 -4.91 4.25
CA PHE A 74 -6.59 -4.78 5.60
C PHE A 74 -6.59 -6.15 6.28
N ASP A 75 -5.48 -6.47 6.90
CA ASP A 75 -5.29 -7.63 7.75
C ASP A 75 -4.90 -7.17 9.17
N GLU A 76 -4.75 -8.11 10.10
CA GLU A 76 -4.37 -7.83 11.48
C GLU A 76 -3.00 -7.15 11.64
N SER A 77 -2.17 -7.20 10.60
CA SER A 77 -0.81 -6.64 10.62
C SER A 77 -0.75 -5.15 10.31
N VAL A 78 -1.82 -4.53 9.81
CA VAL A 78 -1.85 -3.09 9.51
C VAL A 78 -1.69 -2.28 10.79
N THR A 79 -0.58 -1.54 10.88
CA THR A 79 -0.21 -0.78 12.08
C THR A 79 -0.53 0.70 12.00
N MET A 80 -0.55 1.25 10.80
CA MET A 80 -0.74 2.67 10.56
C MET A 80 -1.48 2.92 9.25
N LEU A 81 -2.34 3.93 9.28
CA LEU A 81 -3.03 4.49 8.14
C LEU A 81 -2.72 5.98 8.06
N VAL A 82 -2.28 6.43 6.90
CA VAL A 82 -2.00 7.84 6.64
C VAL A 82 -2.74 8.27 5.39
N ILE A 83 -3.50 9.36 5.47
CA ILE A 83 -4.14 9.97 4.32
C ILE A 83 -3.53 11.35 4.09
N ASN A 84 -3.03 11.58 2.90
CA ASN A 84 -2.58 12.89 2.44
C ASN A 84 -3.61 13.42 1.46
N PHE A 85 -4.12 14.61 1.72
CA PHE A 85 -5.14 15.24 0.90
C PHE A 85 -4.78 16.70 0.61
N ARG A 86 -5.03 17.12 -0.62
CA ARG A 86 -4.96 18.50 -1.06
C ARG A 86 -6.00 18.74 -2.15
N ALA A 87 -6.62 19.92 -2.15
CA ALA A 87 -7.46 20.39 -3.24
C ALA A 87 -7.11 21.85 -3.58
N GLN A 88 -7.11 22.17 -4.85
CA GLN A 88 -6.83 23.49 -5.38
C GLN A 88 -7.99 23.91 -6.28
N PHE A 89 -8.65 24.98 -5.89
CA PHE A 89 -9.78 25.57 -6.61
C PHE A 89 -9.47 27.05 -6.90
N PRO A 90 -8.59 27.33 -7.88
CA PRO A 90 -8.23 28.69 -8.22
C PRO A 90 -9.47 29.54 -8.49
N TRP A 91 -9.48 30.79 -8.02
CA TRP A 91 -10.57 31.74 -8.21
C TRP A 91 -11.88 31.38 -7.47
N SER A 92 -11.86 30.47 -6.51
CA SER A 92 -13.05 30.06 -5.77
C SER A 92 -13.78 31.26 -5.13
N SER A 93 -13.05 32.14 -4.46
CA SER A 93 -13.62 33.33 -3.81
C SER A 93 -14.26 34.32 -4.78
N GLN A 94 -13.67 34.51 -5.98
CA GLN A 94 -14.19 35.41 -7.00
C GLN A 94 -15.44 34.81 -7.67
N ILE A 95 -15.48 33.51 -7.84
CA ILE A 95 -16.61 32.81 -8.42
C ILE A 95 -17.77 32.79 -7.43
N GLU A 96 -17.50 32.54 -6.14
CA GLU A 96 -18.49 32.58 -5.08
C GLU A 96 -19.16 33.96 -4.94
N GLU A 97 -18.41 35.05 -5.11
CA GLU A 97 -18.94 36.41 -5.12
C GLU A 97 -19.95 36.66 -6.26
N VAL A 98 -19.80 35.95 -7.38
CA VAL A 98 -20.65 36.13 -8.57
C VAL A 98 -21.86 35.20 -8.59
N ILE A 99 -21.68 33.94 -8.16
CA ILE A 99 -22.71 32.88 -8.30
C ILE A 99 -23.34 32.52 -6.94
N GLY A 100 -22.71 32.93 -5.82
CA GLY A 100 -23.14 32.58 -4.47
C GLY A 100 -22.80 31.13 -4.09
N ASN A 101 -23.47 30.61 -3.06
CA ASN A 101 -23.18 29.26 -2.50
C ASN A 101 -23.46 28.08 -3.47
N GLN A 102 -23.96 28.34 -4.68
CA GLN A 102 -24.14 27.27 -5.68
C GLN A 102 -22.81 26.74 -6.23
N THR A 103 -21.68 27.43 -5.96
CA THR A 103 -20.35 26.93 -6.33
C THR A 103 -20.01 25.61 -5.68
N ASN A 104 -20.48 25.37 -4.45
CA ASN A 104 -20.18 24.14 -3.69
C ASN A 104 -20.85 22.90 -4.31
N GLU A 105 -21.95 23.05 -5.00
CA GLU A 105 -22.62 21.96 -5.72
C GLU A 105 -21.93 21.62 -7.07
N LEU A 106 -21.19 22.58 -7.59
CA LEU A 106 -20.58 22.51 -8.92
C LEU A 106 -19.07 22.20 -8.88
N ARG A 107 -18.41 22.50 -7.76
CA ARG A 107 -16.95 22.34 -7.58
C ARG A 107 -16.69 21.78 -6.19
N TYR A 108 -16.34 20.53 -6.12
CA TYR A 108 -16.02 19.85 -4.86
C TYR A 108 -15.12 18.65 -5.08
N VAL A 109 -14.46 18.23 -4.04
CA VAL A 109 -13.82 16.93 -3.91
C VAL A 109 -14.28 16.33 -2.60
N GLU A 110 -14.90 15.19 -2.65
CA GLU A 110 -15.31 14.40 -1.52
C GLU A 110 -14.58 13.07 -1.53
N VAL A 111 -13.96 12.73 -0.42
CA VAL A 111 -13.18 11.50 -0.25
C VAL A 111 -13.71 10.76 0.96
N ARG A 112 -13.97 9.48 0.81
CA ARG A 112 -14.51 8.61 1.86
C ARG A 112 -13.72 7.33 1.97
N LEU A 113 -13.57 6.85 3.18
CA LEU A 113 -12.99 5.54 3.50
C LEU A 113 -13.98 4.76 4.35
N TYR A 114 -14.40 3.61 3.87
CA TYR A 114 -15.36 2.74 4.56
C TYR A 114 -14.71 1.46 5.06
N GLU A 115 -15.14 1.04 6.25
CA GLU A 115 -14.86 -0.30 6.75
C GLU A 115 -15.58 -1.37 5.91
N PRO A 116 -15.12 -2.64 6.01
CA PRO A 116 -15.72 -3.74 5.24
C PRO A 116 -17.23 -3.86 5.43
N GLY A 117 -17.98 -3.81 4.33
CA GLY A 117 -19.44 -3.98 4.29
C GLY A 117 -20.25 -2.78 4.77
N VAL A 118 -19.64 -1.72 5.26
CA VAL A 118 -20.36 -0.55 5.81
C VAL A 118 -21.00 0.26 4.68
N LYS A 119 -20.31 0.45 3.57
CA LYS A 119 -20.84 1.16 2.40
C LYS A 119 -22.09 0.48 1.84
N GLU A 120 -22.03 -0.84 1.65
CA GLU A 120 -23.16 -1.62 1.12
C GLU A 120 -24.36 -1.63 2.08
N ALA A 121 -24.09 -1.50 3.38
CA ALA A 121 -25.13 -1.38 4.40
C ALA A 121 -25.70 0.05 4.51
N GLY A 122 -25.16 1.03 3.78
CA GLY A 122 -25.55 2.43 3.86
C GLY A 122 -25.17 3.10 5.18
N GLY A 123 -24.08 2.63 5.79
CA GLY A 123 -23.52 3.21 7.02
C GLY A 123 -22.59 4.38 6.75
N ASP A 124 -22.20 5.07 7.82
CA ASP A 124 -21.32 6.22 7.76
C ASP A 124 -19.87 5.80 7.48
N PRO A 125 -19.08 6.60 6.72
CA PRO A 125 -17.69 6.31 6.46
C PRO A 125 -16.86 6.37 7.76
N PHE A 126 -15.82 5.55 7.82
CA PHE A 126 -14.82 5.59 8.89
C PHE A 126 -14.07 6.93 8.92
N TRP A 127 -13.80 7.46 7.74
CA TRP A 127 -13.17 8.76 7.56
C TRP A 127 -13.70 9.42 6.28
N GLU A 128 -13.92 10.73 6.33
CA GLU A 128 -14.36 11.52 5.21
C GLU A 128 -13.76 12.92 5.23
N ILE A 129 -13.62 13.49 4.05
CA ILE A 129 -13.28 14.90 3.87
C ILE A 129 -13.97 15.45 2.63
N GLU A 130 -14.46 16.67 2.74
CA GLU A 130 -15.02 17.44 1.63
C GLU A 130 -14.28 18.77 1.51
N ALA A 131 -13.98 19.16 0.28
CA ALA A 131 -13.41 20.47 -0.02
C ALA A 131 -14.09 21.06 -1.26
N SER A 132 -14.57 22.29 -1.15
CA SER A 132 -15.15 23.11 -2.24
C SER A 132 -14.35 24.39 -2.50
N SER A 133 -13.27 24.60 -1.77
CA SER A 133 -12.31 25.70 -1.89
C SER A 133 -10.90 25.17 -1.69
N ASP A 134 -9.89 26.03 -1.88
CA ASP A 134 -8.51 25.66 -1.66
C ASP A 134 -8.32 24.99 -0.30
N TYR A 135 -7.85 23.74 -0.32
CA TYR A 135 -7.51 22.97 0.85
C TYR A 135 -6.02 22.66 0.84
N PRO A 136 -5.25 23.15 1.81
CA PRO A 136 -3.80 22.96 1.84
C PRO A 136 -3.47 21.47 2.01
N GLN A 137 -2.30 21.07 1.55
CA GLN A 137 -1.83 19.71 1.75
C GLN A 137 -1.84 19.38 3.25
N THR A 138 -2.68 18.43 3.60
CA THR A 138 -2.88 18.01 4.98
C THR A 138 -2.66 16.50 5.09
N ARG A 139 -1.95 16.11 6.15
CA ARG A 139 -1.67 14.72 6.48
C ARG A 139 -2.52 14.32 7.69
N PHE A 140 -3.35 13.31 7.50
CA PHE A 140 -4.13 12.67 8.55
C PHE A 140 -3.46 11.35 8.91
N SER A 141 -2.98 11.21 10.13
CA SER A 141 -2.36 9.98 10.61
C SER A 141 -3.30 9.31 11.60
N ILE A 142 -3.76 8.13 11.25
CA ILE A 142 -4.64 7.30 12.07
C ILE A 142 -3.81 6.09 12.49
N GLY A 143 -3.29 6.14 13.69
CA GLY A 143 -2.43 5.11 14.27
C GLY A 143 -2.95 4.61 15.60
N ASN A 144 -2.32 3.55 16.11
CA ASN A 144 -2.59 2.94 17.43
C ASN A 144 -3.96 2.26 17.60
N GLY A 145 -4.66 1.95 16.51
CA GLY A 145 -5.89 1.16 16.53
C GLY A 145 -5.68 -0.23 15.92
N THR A 146 -6.52 -1.17 16.30
CA THR A 146 -6.74 -2.38 15.51
C THR A 146 -7.75 -2.02 14.44
N PHE A 147 -7.34 -2.10 13.19
CA PHE A 147 -8.25 -1.91 12.07
C PHE A 147 -9.10 -3.18 11.88
N VAL A 148 -10.32 -3.01 11.42
CA VAL A 148 -11.20 -4.13 11.09
C VAL A 148 -10.61 -4.85 9.86
N GLU A 149 -10.41 -6.16 9.98
CA GLU A 149 -9.94 -6.97 8.88
C GLU A 149 -10.96 -7.06 7.75
N GLY A 150 -10.48 -7.05 6.51
CA GLY A 150 -11.30 -7.20 5.34
C GLY A 150 -11.00 -6.19 4.25
N LYS A 151 -11.92 -6.10 3.29
CA LYS A 151 -11.79 -5.18 2.16
C LYS A 151 -12.41 -3.83 2.51
N TRP A 152 -11.56 -2.86 2.70
CA TRP A 152 -11.95 -1.46 2.87
C TRP A 152 -12.21 -0.82 1.52
N THR A 153 -13.20 0.06 1.47
CA THR A 153 -13.53 0.81 0.25
C THR A 153 -13.02 2.23 0.39
N PHE A 154 -12.08 2.60 -0.47
CA PHE A 154 -11.56 3.95 -0.60
C PHE A 154 -12.13 4.57 -1.86
N GLU A 155 -12.84 5.71 -1.75
CA GLU A 155 -13.49 6.35 -2.87
C GLU A 155 -13.26 7.84 -2.91
N VAL A 156 -13.33 8.38 -4.11
CA VAL A 156 -13.34 9.81 -4.38
C VAL A 156 -14.44 10.13 -5.38
N GLU A 157 -15.20 11.18 -5.07
CA GLU A 157 -16.12 11.83 -5.96
C GLU A 157 -15.72 13.31 -6.07
N ALA A 158 -15.57 13.80 -7.30
CA ALA A 158 -15.10 15.17 -7.49
C ALA A 158 -15.71 15.81 -8.72
N ARG A 159 -15.95 17.12 -8.63
CA ARG A 159 -16.26 17.98 -9.77
C ARG A 159 -15.34 19.19 -9.77
N GLY A 160 -14.88 19.54 -10.95
CA GLY A 160 -14.02 20.70 -11.11
C GLY A 160 -14.03 21.24 -12.52
N TYR A 161 -13.43 22.38 -12.68
CA TYR A 161 -13.35 23.09 -13.96
C TYR A 161 -11.92 23.39 -14.32
N GLY A 162 -11.70 23.51 -15.63
CA GLY A 162 -10.46 24.01 -16.16
C GLY A 162 -10.69 24.84 -17.40
N ILE A 163 -10.04 25.99 -17.49
CA ILE A 163 -10.02 26.82 -18.69
C ILE A 163 -8.57 26.99 -19.12
N THR A 164 -8.30 26.57 -20.36
CA THR A 164 -7.03 26.82 -21.02
C THR A 164 -7.22 28.00 -21.97
N ALA A 165 -6.72 29.15 -21.60
CA ALA A 165 -6.78 30.37 -22.41
C ALA A 165 -5.50 30.52 -23.28
N PRO A 166 -5.56 31.28 -24.42
CA PRO A 166 -4.37 31.58 -25.21
C PRO A 166 -3.32 32.38 -24.43
N ILE A 167 -3.73 33.04 -23.36
CA ILE A 167 -2.86 33.77 -22.44
C ILE A 167 -2.80 32.97 -21.17
N GLU A 168 -1.63 32.48 -20.79
CA GLU A 168 -1.41 31.57 -19.67
C GLU A 168 -1.96 32.13 -18.34
N GLN A 169 -1.85 33.43 -18.12
CA GLN A 169 -2.35 34.07 -16.90
C GLN A 169 -3.88 34.03 -16.73
N LEU A 170 -4.61 33.70 -17.78
CA LEU A 170 -6.06 33.53 -17.78
C LEU A 170 -6.47 32.04 -17.73
N SER A 171 -5.51 31.16 -17.72
CA SER A 171 -5.74 29.73 -17.57
C SER A 171 -5.86 29.38 -16.10
N PHE A 172 -6.83 28.53 -15.76
CA PHE A 172 -6.93 27.93 -14.44
C PHE A 172 -7.47 26.52 -14.56
N HIS A 173 -7.08 25.66 -13.62
CA HIS A 173 -7.52 24.28 -13.57
C HIS A 173 -7.71 23.91 -12.11
N ASP A 174 -8.85 23.33 -11.79
CA ASP A 174 -9.05 22.69 -10.49
C ASP A 174 -8.23 21.42 -10.46
N HIS A 175 -7.69 21.13 -9.30
CA HIS A 175 -6.84 19.99 -9.10
C HIS A 175 -7.00 19.43 -7.70
N PHE A 176 -6.92 18.13 -7.56
CA PHE A 176 -6.78 17.49 -6.26
C PHE A 176 -5.78 16.36 -6.32
N ASP A 177 -5.20 16.07 -5.17
CA ASP A 177 -4.46 14.84 -4.92
C ASP A 177 -4.89 14.23 -3.58
N VAL A 178 -5.13 12.94 -3.58
CA VAL A 178 -5.42 12.15 -2.41
C VAL A 178 -4.69 10.82 -2.45
N TYR A 179 -3.96 10.53 -1.37
CA TYR A 179 -3.21 9.28 -1.24
C TYR A 179 -3.43 8.71 0.16
N LEU A 180 -3.81 7.44 0.18
CA LEU A 180 -3.93 6.64 1.37
C LEU A 180 -2.72 5.70 1.42
N THR A 181 -1.97 5.73 2.50
CA THR A 181 -0.82 4.87 2.73
C THR A 181 -1.09 4.00 3.96
N ILE A 182 -0.99 2.70 3.79
CA ILE A 182 -1.01 1.74 4.88
C ILE A 182 0.40 1.25 5.16
N THR A 183 0.71 1.04 6.43
CA THR A 183 1.99 0.49 6.87
C THR A 183 1.74 -0.85 7.55
N ARG A 184 2.49 -1.86 7.16
CA ARG A 184 2.46 -3.19 7.79
C ARG A 184 3.85 -3.79 7.88
N PRO A 185 4.11 -4.59 8.93
CA PRO A 185 5.36 -5.29 9.07
C PRO A 185 5.45 -6.43 8.04
N CYS A 186 6.64 -6.63 7.52
CA CYS A 186 6.99 -7.76 6.69
C CYS A 186 8.38 -8.29 7.04
N VAL A 187 8.66 -9.53 6.69
CA VAL A 187 9.93 -10.20 6.97
C VAL A 187 10.75 -10.26 5.69
N ARG A 188 11.95 -9.74 5.79
CA ARG A 188 12.95 -9.83 4.74
C ARG A 188 13.96 -10.91 5.06
N PHE A 189 14.18 -11.79 4.11
CA PHE A 189 15.24 -12.80 4.10
C PHE A 189 16.25 -12.37 3.03
N ASP A 190 17.44 -11.94 3.44
CA ASP A 190 18.44 -11.39 2.50
C ASP A 190 18.91 -12.40 1.44
N GLU A 191 18.69 -13.69 1.67
CA GLU A 191 19.02 -14.76 0.72
C GLU A 191 17.96 -14.98 -0.37
N VAL A 192 16.74 -14.47 -0.16
CA VAL A 192 15.55 -14.74 -1.01
C VAL A 192 15.03 -13.47 -1.65
N HIS A 193 15.09 -12.35 -0.91
CA HIS A 193 14.49 -11.10 -1.32
C HIS A 193 15.53 -10.13 -1.89
N GLU A 194 15.18 -9.47 -2.97
CA GLU A 194 15.94 -8.32 -3.47
C GLU A 194 15.75 -7.10 -2.57
N SER A 195 16.53 -6.05 -2.84
CA SER A 195 16.44 -4.83 -2.04
C SER A 195 15.04 -4.21 -2.12
N GLY A 196 14.36 -4.09 -0.98
CA GLY A 196 13.01 -3.53 -0.88
C GLY A 196 11.88 -4.57 -0.97
N GLU A 197 12.19 -5.84 -1.19
CA GLU A 197 11.22 -6.94 -1.15
C GLU A 197 11.16 -7.56 0.24
N CYS A 198 10.01 -8.11 0.59
CA CYS A 198 9.75 -8.85 1.82
C CYS A 198 8.46 -9.65 1.71
N THR A 199 8.26 -10.61 2.58
CA THR A 199 7.02 -11.38 2.72
C THR A 199 6.23 -10.85 3.91
N TYR A 200 4.94 -10.60 3.73
CA TYR A 200 4.06 -10.16 4.83
C TYR A 200 3.92 -11.27 5.87
N LEU A 201 3.75 -10.89 7.13
CA LEU A 201 3.61 -11.85 8.24
C LEU A 201 2.42 -12.79 8.02
N THR A 202 1.34 -12.29 7.45
CA THR A 202 0.14 -13.07 7.12
C THR A 202 0.31 -14.09 6.00
N GLU A 203 1.41 -14.04 5.26
CA GLU A 203 1.76 -14.98 4.20
C GLU A 203 2.71 -16.08 4.68
N LEU A 204 3.17 -16.01 5.93
CA LEU A 204 4.12 -16.94 6.52
C LEU A 204 3.46 -18.07 7.33
N ASP A 205 2.13 -18.04 7.50
CA ASP A 205 1.33 -19.04 8.24
C ASP A 205 0.88 -20.24 7.38
#